data_3869972e07d0dceff6186b084eb7f161
#
_entry.id   3869972e07d0dceff6186b084eb7f161
#
_cell.length_a   1.000
_cell.length_b   1.000
_cell.length_c   1.000
_cell.angle_alpha   90.00
_cell.angle_beta   90.00
_cell.angle_gamma   90.00
#
_symmetry.space_group_name_H-M   'P 1'
#
loop_
_entity.id
_entity.type
_entity.pdbx_description
1 polymer ?
#
loop_
_entity_poly.entity_id
_entity_poly.type
_entity_poly.pdbx_seq_one_letter_code
_entity_poly.pdbx_strand_id
1 'polypeptide(L)'
;MEKVISKIKNLKIKTPEETLKGLCDWFDENKKITLITALIVGLITHVLLLSLLITSPDGLWNSIVYSANTTEVTSGRWLINIIDSMRKNLALPSITTVISIIVMAVTAVIMTEFKSKLSHIITAVFLVVSPCLTITLLYAYTADAYCYAFLFATMAMWCVYKKKNKIAGVIWRKYIYNAFNCNISNLC
;
A
#
# COMPACT_ATOMS: atom_id res chain seq x y z
N MET A 1 -36.64 -10.38 -6.30
CA MET A 1 -35.75 -10.07 -7.42
C MET A 1 -35.93 -8.62 -7.91
N GLU A 2 -37.15 -8.13 -8.09
CA GLU A 2 -37.45 -6.74 -8.55
C GLU A 2 -36.86 -5.63 -7.67
N LYS A 3 -36.84 -5.76 -6.35
CA LYS A 3 -36.24 -4.78 -5.42
C LYS A 3 -34.72 -4.63 -5.59
N VAL A 4 -34.02 -5.67 -6.09
CA VAL A 4 -32.58 -5.59 -6.35
C VAL A 4 -32.34 -4.90 -7.69
N ILE A 5 -33.15 -5.20 -8.69
CA ILE A 5 -33.06 -4.59 -10.03
C ILE A 5 -33.39 -3.08 -9.97
N SER A 6 -34.38 -2.68 -9.18
CA SER A 6 -34.68 -1.25 -8.99
C SER A 6 -33.58 -0.49 -8.25
N LYS A 7 -32.86 -1.15 -7.32
CA LYS A 7 -31.69 -0.56 -6.64
C LYS A 7 -30.49 -0.39 -7.56
N ILE A 8 -30.30 -1.32 -8.51
CA ILE A 8 -29.20 -1.25 -9.51
C ILE A 8 -29.50 -0.14 -10.54
N LYS A 9 -30.77 0.02 -10.97
CA LYS A 9 -31.19 1.07 -11.91
C LYS A 9 -31.02 2.49 -11.35
N ASN A 10 -31.02 2.65 -10.03
CA ASN A 10 -30.84 3.94 -9.34
C ASN A 10 -29.40 4.22 -8.90
N LEU A 11 -28.43 3.36 -9.24
CA LEU A 11 -27.02 3.65 -9.07
C LEU A 11 -26.60 4.71 -10.10
N LYS A 12 -26.69 5.97 -9.71
CA LYS A 12 -26.12 7.09 -10.46
C LYS A 12 -24.59 6.85 -10.53
N ILE A 13 -24.11 6.37 -11.67
CA ILE A 13 -22.66 6.29 -11.94
C ILE A 13 -22.18 7.74 -11.98
N LYS A 14 -21.36 8.12 -11.02
CA LYS A 14 -20.74 9.45 -10.99
C LYS A 14 -19.90 9.63 -12.24
N THR A 15 -19.99 10.80 -12.84
CA THR A 15 -19.13 11.15 -13.97
C THR A 15 -17.66 11.18 -13.52
N PRO A 16 -16.69 10.97 -14.43
CA PRO A 16 -15.26 11.08 -14.09
C PRO A 16 -14.92 12.42 -13.44
N GLU A 17 -15.56 13.51 -13.89
CA GLU A 17 -15.38 14.86 -13.33
C GLU A 17 -15.89 14.99 -11.89
N GLU A 18 -17.07 14.45 -11.59
CA GLU A 18 -17.61 14.41 -10.22
C GLU A 18 -16.72 13.57 -9.30
N THR A 19 -16.12 12.50 -9.83
CA THR A 19 -15.22 11.64 -9.07
C THR A 19 -13.90 12.35 -8.79
N LEU A 20 -13.33 13.03 -9.78
CA LEU A 20 -12.11 13.84 -9.63
C LEU A 20 -12.32 15.00 -8.66
N LYS A 21 -13.44 15.73 -8.79
CA LYS A 21 -13.78 16.80 -7.85
C LYS A 21 -13.90 16.26 -6.42
N GLY A 22 -14.57 15.14 -6.22
CA GLY A 22 -14.68 14.50 -4.92
C GLY A 22 -13.34 14.05 -4.34
N LEU A 23 -12.38 13.66 -5.19
CA LEU A 23 -11.00 13.36 -4.78
C LEU A 23 -10.23 14.63 -4.38
N CYS A 24 -10.37 15.71 -5.15
CA CYS A 24 -9.75 16.99 -4.82
C CYS A 24 -10.31 17.55 -3.51
N ASP A 25 -11.61 17.49 -3.31
CA ASP A 25 -12.27 17.94 -2.07
C ASP A 25 -11.86 17.06 -0.86
N TRP A 26 -11.62 15.77 -1.09
CA TRP A 26 -11.13 14.86 -0.06
C TRP A 26 -9.66 15.14 0.31
N PHE A 27 -8.84 15.62 -0.64
CA PHE A 27 -7.42 15.90 -0.44
C PHE A 27 -7.24 17.32 0.13
N ASP A 28 -7.61 17.48 1.39
CA ASP A 28 -7.51 18.73 2.13
C ASP A 28 -6.05 19.11 2.49
N GLU A 29 -5.87 20.29 3.08
CA GLU A 29 -4.56 20.82 3.44
C GLU A 29 -3.81 19.96 4.46
N ASN A 30 -4.53 19.32 5.38
CA ASN A 30 -3.92 18.41 6.37
C ASN A 30 -3.34 17.16 5.68
N LYS A 31 -4.02 16.62 4.68
CA LYS A 31 -3.53 15.48 3.90
C LYS A 31 -2.31 15.85 3.04
N LYS A 32 -2.28 17.09 2.51
CA LYS A 32 -1.07 17.61 1.84
C LYS A 32 0.12 17.63 2.78
N ILE A 33 -0.08 18.13 4.01
CA ILE A 33 0.96 18.12 5.04
C ILE A 33 1.42 16.70 5.34
N THR A 34 0.50 15.75 5.51
CA THR A 34 0.83 14.33 5.73
C THR A 34 1.70 13.78 4.59
N LEU A 35 1.29 13.99 3.35
CA LEU A 35 1.99 13.51 2.17
C LEU A 35 3.41 14.09 2.08
N ILE A 36 3.53 15.43 2.20
CA ILE A 36 4.81 16.13 2.10
C ILE A 36 5.73 15.71 3.25
N THR A 37 5.22 15.64 4.48
CA THR A 37 6.00 15.20 5.64
C THR A 37 6.50 13.77 5.46
N ALA A 38 5.63 12.84 5.04
CA ALA A 38 6.00 11.45 4.82
C ALA A 38 7.07 11.31 3.73
N LEU A 39 6.95 12.05 2.63
CA LEU A 39 7.93 12.03 1.55
C LEU A 39 9.29 12.59 2.00
N ILE A 40 9.31 13.76 2.59
CA ILE A 40 10.56 14.41 3.02
C ILE A 40 11.25 13.56 4.09
N VAL A 41 10.55 13.18 5.14
CA VAL A 41 11.11 12.39 6.24
C VAL A 41 11.51 11.01 5.76
N GLY A 42 10.69 10.36 4.91
CA GLY A 42 11.01 9.05 4.35
C GLY A 42 12.27 9.07 3.50
N LEU A 43 12.43 10.06 2.61
CA LEU A 43 13.64 10.18 1.79
C LEU A 43 14.88 10.46 2.63
N ILE A 44 14.79 11.34 3.64
CA ILE A 44 15.91 11.64 4.54
C ILE A 44 16.30 10.41 5.37
N THR A 45 15.31 9.72 5.96
CA THR A 45 15.57 8.55 6.82
C THR A 45 16.22 7.41 6.04
N HIS A 46 15.81 7.20 4.80
CA HIS A 46 16.30 6.09 3.97
C HIS A 46 17.35 6.50 2.94
N VAL A 47 17.98 7.67 3.11
CA VAL A 47 19.00 8.19 2.18
C VAL A 47 20.16 7.23 1.96
N LEU A 48 20.59 6.50 2.99
CA LEU A 48 21.66 5.50 2.88
C LEU A 48 21.24 4.30 2.01
N LEU A 49 20.00 3.83 2.12
CA LEU A 49 19.47 2.78 1.26
C LEU A 49 19.38 3.24 -0.20
N LEU A 50 19.08 4.52 -0.42
CA LEU A 50 18.98 5.10 -1.75
C LEU A 50 20.37 5.29 -2.40
N SER A 51 21.35 5.74 -1.63
CA SER A 51 22.67 6.14 -2.17
C SER A 51 23.69 5.00 -2.19
N LEU A 52 23.63 4.10 -1.22
CA LEU A 52 24.61 3.01 -1.08
C LEU A 52 24.12 1.68 -1.63
N LEU A 53 22.91 1.63 -2.16
CA LEU A 53 22.28 0.41 -2.69
C LEU A 53 22.34 -0.77 -1.70
N ILE A 54 22.22 -0.47 -0.41
CA ILE A 54 22.24 -1.47 0.66
C ILE A 54 21.04 -2.39 0.48
N THR A 55 21.28 -3.69 0.46
CA THR A 55 20.26 -4.72 0.37
C THR A 55 20.54 -5.85 1.35
N SER A 56 19.54 -6.69 1.58
CA SER A 56 19.72 -7.92 2.37
C SER A 56 20.59 -8.94 1.65
N PRO A 57 21.13 -9.96 2.35
CA PRO A 57 21.82 -11.06 1.69
C PRO A 57 21.00 -11.71 0.58
N ASP A 58 19.69 -11.87 0.78
CA ASP A 58 18.78 -12.38 -0.25
C ASP A 58 18.73 -11.48 -1.48
N GLY A 59 18.81 -10.17 -1.29
CA GLY A 59 18.87 -9.20 -2.38
C GLY A 59 20.17 -9.27 -3.19
N LEU A 60 21.25 -9.74 -2.59
CA LEU A 60 22.51 -10.00 -3.30
C LEU A 60 22.47 -11.27 -4.14
N TRP A 61 21.71 -12.28 -3.70
CA TRP A 61 21.50 -13.52 -4.45
C TRP A 61 20.51 -13.34 -5.61
N ASN A 62 19.53 -12.44 -5.44
CA ASN A 62 18.60 -12.11 -6.49
C ASN A 62 19.22 -11.04 -7.39
N SER A 63 19.41 -11.37 -8.65
CA SER A 63 19.97 -10.47 -9.64
C SER A 63 19.06 -9.24 -9.87
N ILE A 64 19.57 -8.27 -10.62
CA ILE A 64 18.78 -7.10 -11.08
C ILE A 64 17.50 -7.55 -11.81
N VAL A 65 17.52 -8.73 -12.43
CA VAL A 65 16.35 -9.36 -13.01
C VAL A 65 15.81 -10.38 -12.01
N TYR A 66 14.71 -10.03 -11.36
CA TYR A 66 14.02 -10.89 -10.40
C TYR A 66 12.63 -11.23 -10.93
N SER A 67 12.29 -12.50 -10.86
CA SER A 67 10.95 -13.00 -11.20
C SER A 67 10.47 -13.89 -10.06
N ALA A 68 9.28 -13.60 -9.53
CA ALA A 68 8.66 -14.45 -8.53
C ALA A 68 8.55 -15.88 -9.05
N ASN A 69 9.06 -16.82 -8.28
CA ASN A 69 9.03 -18.23 -8.64
C ASN A 69 7.69 -18.87 -8.28
N THR A 70 7.48 -20.11 -8.75
CA THR A 70 6.24 -20.85 -8.49
C THR A 70 5.97 -21.03 -7.01
N THR A 71 7.01 -21.20 -6.19
CA THR A 71 6.90 -21.38 -4.74
C THR A 71 6.36 -20.12 -4.06
N GLU A 72 6.77 -18.95 -4.48
CA GLU A 72 6.27 -17.68 -3.94
C GLU A 72 4.81 -17.45 -4.30
N VAL A 73 4.42 -17.74 -5.52
CA VAL A 73 3.03 -17.63 -5.98
C VAL A 73 2.13 -18.63 -5.26
N THR A 74 2.57 -19.88 -5.12
CA THR A 74 1.80 -20.93 -4.42
C THR A 74 1.68 -20.68 -2.93
N SER A 75 2.66 -19.98 -2.32
CA SER A 75 2.58 -19.53 -0.92
C SER A 75 1.67 -18.31 -0.69
N GLY A 76 0.86 -17.92 -1.68
CA GLY A 76 -0.11 -16.83 -1.57
C GLY A 76 0.46 -15.44 -1.86
N ARG A 77 1.71 -15.32 -2.30
CA ARG A 77 2.37 -14.04 -2.63
C ARG A 77 2.12 -13.61 -4.09
N TRP A 78 0.91 -13.84 -4.58
CA TRP A 78 0.53 -13.55 -5.97
C TRP A 78 0.75 -12.10 -6.40
N LEU A 79 0.68 -11.14 -5.45
CA LEU A 79 0.87 -9.73 -5.75
C LEU A 79 2.30 -9.43 -6.21
N ILE A 80 3.30 -10.12 -5.68
CA ILE A 80 4.70 -9.97 -6.11
C ILE A 80 4.82 -10.23 -7.61
N ASN A 81 4.22 -11.32 -8.10
CA ASN A 81 4.28 -11.66 -9.52
C ASN A 81 3.66 -10.56 -10.41
N ILE A 82 2.56 -9.95 -9.97
CA ILE A 82 1.93 -8.83 -10.71
C ILE A 82 2.86 -7.62 -10.75
N ILE A 83 3.43 -7.23 -9.62
CA ILE A 83 4.31 -6.07 -9.52
C ILE A 83 5.60 -6.30 -10.33
N ASP A 84 6.20 -7.49 -10.24
CA ASP A 84 7.37 -7.86 -11.02
C ASP A 84 7.10 -7.81 -12.53
N SER A 85 5.95 -8.32 -12.96
CA SER A 85 5.52 -8.26 -14.36
C SER A 85 5.39 -6.81 -14.84
N MET A 86 4.85 -5.92 -14.00
CA MET A 86 4.74 -4.47 -14.32
C MET A 86 6.12 -3.82 -14.46
N ARG A 87 7.10 -4.24 -13.67
CA ARG A 87 8.50 -3.78 -13.75
C ARG A 87 9.33 -4.50 -14.82
N LYS A 88 8.72 -5.41 -15.58
CA LYS A 88 9.43 -6.31 -16.50
C LYS A 88 10.56 -7.09 -15.79
N ASN A 89 10.29 -7.50 -14.55
CA ASN A 89 11.21 -8.23 -13.68
C ASN A 89 12.50 -7.46 -13.32
N LEU A 90 12.56 -6.14 -13.51
CA LEU A 90 13.69 -5.33 -13.11
C LEU A 90 13.55 -4.90 -11.64
N ALA A 91 14.55 -5.26 -10.83
CA ALA A 91 14.65 -4.87 -9.43
C ALA A 91 15.78 -3.84 -9.25
N LEU A 92 15.47 -2.57 -9.42
CA LEU A 92 16.41 -1.47 -9.22
C LEU A 92 16.25 -0.91 -7.79
N PRO A 93 17.16 -1.20 -6.86
CA PRO A 93 16.97 -0.92 -5.42
C PRO A 93 16.58 0.52 -5.12
N SER A 94 17.23 1.51 -5.72
CA SER A 94 16.91 2.93 -5.50
C SER A 94 15.50 3.29 -5.98
N ILE A 95 15.11 2.81 -7.16
CA ILE A 95 13.77 3.09 -7.72
C ILE A 95 12.70 2.39 -6.89
N THR A 96 12.92 1.14 -6.52
CA THR A 96 12.01 0.36 -5.69
C THR A 96 11.82 1.02 -4.32
N THR A 97 12.91 1.52 -3.72
CA THR A 97 12.87 2.25 -2.44
C THR A 97 12.06 3.56 -2.57
N VAL A 98 12.27 4.34 -3.63
CA VAL A 98 11.51 5.59 -3.86
C VAL A 98 10.02 5.27 -4.05
N ILE A 99 9.69 4.28 -4.87
CA ILE A 99 8.30 3.85 -5.08
C ILE A 99 7.68 3.41 -3.75
N SER A 100 8.38 2.62 -2.95
CA SER A 100 7.92 2.16 -1.64
C SER A 100 7.63 3.33 -0.69
N ILE A 101 8.51 4.34 -0.63
CA ILE A 101 8.30 5.54 0.19
C ILE A 101 7.06 6.32 -0.29
N ILE A 102 6.88 6.48 -1.61
CA ILE A 102 5.69 7.14 -2.17
C ILE A 102 4.42 6.37 -1.79
N VAL A 103 4.42 5.06 -1.94
CA VAL A 103 3.27 4.20 -1.59
C VAL A 103 2.95 4.31 -0.10
N MET A 104 3.96 4.31 0.76
CA MET A 104 3.77 4.48 2.20
C MET A 104 3.29 5.89 2.57
N ALA A 105 3.74 6.93 1.86
CA ALA A 105 3.23 8.29 2.05
C ALA A 105 1.74 8.40 1.68
N VAL A 106 1.32 7.79 0.57
CA VAL A 106 -0.10 7.68 0.19
C VAL A 106 -0.89 6.89 1.24
N THR A 107 -0.32 5.81 1.75
CA THR A 107 -0.93 5.02 2.83
C THR A 107 -1.15 5.85 4.08
N ALA A 108 -0.17 6.67 4.47
CA ALA A 108 -0.30 7.59 5.60
C ALA A 108 -1.46 8.58 5.40
N VAL A 109 -1.63 9.11 4.19
CA VAL A 109 -2.75 10.01 3.84
C VAL A 109 -4.10 9.31 4.01
N ILE A 110 -4.22 8.05 3.60
CA ILE A 110 -5.48 7.28 3.73
C ILE A 110 -5.78 6.94 5.20
N MET A 111 -4.74 6.65 5.99
CA MET A 111 -4.89 6.33 7.42
C MET A 111 -5.30 7.53 8.26
N THR A 112 -4.95 8.76 7.83
CA THR A 112 -5.18 9.95 8.64
C THR A 112 -6.52 10.60 8.35
N GLU A 113 -7.46 10.49 9.27
CA GLU A 113 -8.73 11.22 9.31
C GLU A 113 -8.83 12.11 10.56
N PHE A 114 -7.69 12.55 11.11
CA PHE A 114 -7.63 13.40 12.29
C PHE A 114 -7.95 14.87 11.96
N LYS A 115 -8.40 15.61 12.95
CA LYS A 115 -8.64 17.05 12.81
C LYS A 115 -7.38 17.89 13.09
N SER A 116 -6.44 17.34 13.84
CA SER A 116 -5.24 18.05 14.27
C SER A 116 -4.09 17.88 13.28
N LYS A 117 -3.48 18.98 12.86
CA LYS A 117 -2.27 18.99 12.00
C LYS A 117 -1.12 18.19 12.63
N LEU A 118 -0.95 18.29 13.95
CA LEU A 118 0.10 17.57 14.67
C LEU A 118 -0.08 16.05 14.56
N SER A 119 -1.31 15.55 14.68
CA SER A 119 -1.60 14.12 14.53
C SER A 119 -1.28 13.62 13.12
N HIS A 120 -1.50 14.42 12.09
CA HIS A 120 -1.12 14.13 10.72
C HIS A 120 0.39 13.97 10.56
N ILE A 121 1.16 14.92 11.10
CA ILE A 121 2.63 14.90 11.08
C ILE A 121 3.17 13.69 11.84
N ILE A 122 2.70 13.44 13.05
CA ILE A 122 3.15 12.31 13.87
C ILE A 122 2.88 10.98 13.18
N THR A 123 1.69 10.80 12.60
CA THR A 123 1.34 9.55 11.88
C THR A 123 2.21 9.37 10.64
N ALA A 124 2.46 10.44 9.89
CA ALA A 124 3.33 10.40 8.72
C ALA A 124 4.76 9.98 9.09
N VAL A 125 5.34 10.63 10.12
CA VAL A 125 6.69 10.31 10.61
C VAL A 125 6.76 8.89 11.13
N PHE A 126 5.82 8.49 12.00
CA PHE A 126 5.79 7.16 12.59
C PHE A 126 5.76 6.05 11.54
N LEU A 127 4.99 6.24 10.47
CA LEU A 127 4.85 5.24 9.42
C LEU A 127 6.14 5.08 8.60
N VAL A 128 6.77 6.20 8.20
CA VAL A 128 7.94 6.15 7.31
C VAL A 128 9.27 5.94 8.03
N VAL A 129 9.35 6.22 9.34
CA VAL A 129 10.54 5.96 10.18
C VAL A 129 10.47 4.58 10.84
N SER A 130 9.36 3.87 10.70
CA SER A 130 9.14 2.56 11.31
C SER A 130 10.28 1.57 10.96
N PRO A 131 10.83 0.85 11.95
CA PRO A 131 11.79 -0.23 11.70
C PRO A 131 11.25 -1.30 10.73
N CYS A 132 9.94 -1.55 10.77
CA CYS A 132 9.31 -2.48 9.86
C CYS A 132 9.46 -2.06 8.39
N LEU A 133 9.31 -0.76 8.10
CA LEU A 133 9.54 -0.25 6.75
C LEU A 133 11.02 -0.38 6.36
N THR A 134 11.94 -0.01 7.26
CA THR A 134 13.38 -0.13 7.01
C THR A 134 13.77 -1.57 6.66
N ILE A 135 13.29 -2.55 7.44
CA ILE A 135 13.52 -3.97 7.17
C ILE A 135 12.92 -4.37 5.81
N THR A 136 11.70 -3.91 5.50
CA THR A 136 11.06 -4.19 4.22
C THR A 136 11.89 -3.63 3.05
N LEU A 137 12.43 -2.43 3.18
CA LEU A 137 13.25 -1.79 2.15
C LEU A 137 14.59 -2.49 1.90
N LEU A 138 15.12 -3.24 2.88
CA LEU A 138 16.30 -4.09 2.68
C LEU A 138 16.04 -5.24 1.70
N TYR A 139 14.78 -5.65 1.50
CA TYR A 139 14.38 -6.61 0.47
C TYR A 139 14.02 -5.88 -0.83
N ALA A 140 14.98 -5.15 -1.39
CA ALA A 140 14.77 -4.19 -2.48
C ALA A 140 14.03 -4.77 -3.70
N TYR A 141 14.15 -6.08 -3.95
CA TYR A 141 13.49 -6.76 -5.07
C TYR A 141 11.98 -6.98 -4.87
N THR A 142 11.49 -6.94 -3.61
CA THR A 142 10.05 -7.14 -3.28
C THR A 142 9.46 -6.04 -2.42
N ALA A 143 10.24 -5.05 -2.01
CA ALA A 143 9.83 -4.01 -1.06
C ALA A 143 8.56 -3.27 -1.49
N ASP A 144 8.48 -2.87 -2.74
CA ASP A 144 7.31 -2.19 -3.29
C ASP A 144 6.06 -3.06 -3.26
N ALA A 145 6.17 -4.37 -3.54
CA ALA A 145 5.04 -5.29 -3.48
C ALA A 145 4.46 -5.39 -2.06
N TYR A 146 5.31 -5.43 -1.03
CA TYR A 146 4.85 -5.39 0.36
C TYR A 146 4.20 -4.05 0.73
N CYS A 147 4.76 -2.93 0.25
CA CYS A 147 4.17 -1.61 0.46
C CYS A 147 2.81 -1.48 -0.24
N TYR A 148 2.66 -2.00 -1.47
CA TYR A 148 1.36 -2.05 -2.15
C TYR A 148 0.37 -2.95 -1.41
N ALA A 149 0.79 -4.10 -0.89
CA ALA A 149 -0.08 -4.97 -0.10
C ALA A 149 -0.61 -4.23 1.14
N PHE A 150 0.26 -3.47 1.82
CA PHE A 150 -0.13 -2.66 2.96
C PHE A 150 -1.08 -1.52 2.57
N LEU A 151 -0.84 -0.85 1.44
CA LEU A 151 -1.74 0.16 0.89
C LEU A 151 -3.13 -0.44 0.62
N PHE A 152 -3.21 -1.59 -0.05
CA PHE A 152 -4.50 -2.23 -0.34
C PHE A 152 -5.23 -2.68 0.92
N ALA A 153 -4.51 -3.20 1.92
CA ALA A 153 -5.10 -3.54 3.22
C ALA A 153 -5.68 -2.29 3.90
N THR A 154 -4.96 -1.17 3.87
CA THR A 154 -5.40 0.11 4.43
C THR A 154 -6.62 0.66 3.67
N MET A 155 -6.62 0.63 2.35
CA MET A 155 -7.77 1.02 1.53
C MET A 155 -9.01 0.15 1.83
N ALA A 156 -8.80 -1.14 2.00
CA ALA A 156 -9.88 -2.05 2.36
C ALA A 156 -10.49 -1.72 3.72
N MET A 157 -9.65 -1.47 4.72
CA MET A 157 -10.09 -1.04 6.06
C MET A 157 -10.83 0.30 5.99
N TRP A 158 -10.30 1.26 5.24
CA TRP A 158 -10.93 2.57 5.05
C TRP A 158 -12.30 2.46 4.37
N CYS A 159 -12.44 1.61 3.34
CA CYS A 159 -13.72 1.33 2.70
C CYS A 159 -14.74 0.71 3.67
N VAL A 160 -14.31 -0.21 4.54
CA VAL A 160 -15.15 -0.81 5.56
C VAL A 160 -15.59 0.22 6.58
N TYR A 161 -14.69 1.09 7.01
CA TYR A 161 -14.95 2.13 8.00
C TYR A 161 -15.93 3.19 7.47
N LYS A 162 -15.72 3.68 6.25
CA LYS A 162 -16.59 4.71 5.65
C LYS A 162 -17.94 4.21 5.19
N LYS A 163 -18.00 3.02 4.60
CA LYS A 163 -19.27 2.41 4.23
C LYS A 163 -19.82 1.67 5.43
N LYS A 164 -20.75 2.27 6.17
CA LYS A 164 -21.58 1.61 7.19
C LYS A 164 -22.41 0.41 6.64
N ASN A 165 -22.15 -0.04 5.44
CA ASN A 165 -22.78 -1.20 4.81
C ASN A 165 -22.12 -2.48 5.33
N LYS A 166 -22.81 -3.13 6.28
CA LYS A 166 -22.41 -4.40 6.92
C LYS A 166 -21.94 -5.48 5.92
N ILE A 167 -22.53 -5.53 4.71
CA ILE A 167 -22.25 -6.59 3.71
C ILE A 167 -20.86 -6.39 3.05
N ALA A 168 -20.50 -5.18 2.64
CA ALA A 168 -19.18 -4.91 2.06
C ALA A 168 -18.07 -5.13 3.10
N GLY A 169 -18.33 -4.76 4.38
CA GLY A 169 -17.43 -5.01 5.49
C GLY A 169 -17.16 -6.49 5.74
N VAL A 170 -18.19 -7.34 5.65
CA VAL A 170 -18.06 -8.80 5.85
C VAL A 170 -17.29 -9.44 4.70
N ILE A 171 -17.55 -9.06 3.46
CA ILE A 171 -16.84 -9.58 2.28
C ILE A 171 -15.36 -9.22 2.35
N TRP A 172 -15.02 -7.94 2.60
CA TRP A 172 -13.63 -7.50 2.71
C TRP A 172 -12.92 -8.10 3.92
N ARG A 173 -13.60 -8.24 5.08
CA ARG A 173 -13.05 -8.92 6.25
C ARG A 173 -12.68 -10.36 5.92
N LYS A 174 -13.51 -11.07 5.16
CA LYS A 174 -13.26 -12.45 4.75
C LYS A 174 -12.08 -12.53 3.75
N TYR A 175 -11.96 -11.60 2.82
CA TYR A 175 -10.83 -11.54 1.89
C TYR A 175 -9.51 -11.19 2.58
N ILE A 176 -9.50 -10.17 3.46
CA ILE A 176 -8.32 -9.79 4.23
C ILE A 176 -7.92 -10.91 5.18
N TYR A 177 -8.86 -11.51 5.91
CA TYR A 177 -8.61 -12.62 6.82
C TYR A 177 -8.00 -13.82 6.09
N ASN A 178 -8.49 -14.16 4.91
CA ASN A 178 -7.93 -15.24 4.10
C ASN A 178 -6.55 -14.87 3.54
N ALA A 179 -6.32 -13.64 3.13
CA ALA A 179 -5.01 -13.18 2.65
C ALA A 179 -3.94 -13.18 3.77
N PHE A 180 -4.34 -12.87 5.02
CA PHE A 180 -3.44 -12.91 6.17
C PHE A 180 -3.28 -14.33 6.75
N ASN A 181 -4.33 -15.15 6.82
CA ASN A 181 -4.23 -16.51 7.35
C ASN A 181 -3.50 -17.49 6.45
N CYS A 182 -3.51 -17.30 5.13
CA CYS A 182 -2.63 -18.06 4.23
C CYS A 182 -1.13 -17.85 4.53
N ASN A 183 -0.76 -16.72 5.20
CA ASN A 183 0.63 -16.47 5.59
C ASN A 183 1.02 -17.09 6.95
N ILE A 184 0.07 -17.40 7.83
CA ILE A 184 0.39 -17.87 9.19
C ILE A 184 0.33 -19.40 9.28
N SER A 185 -0.53 -20.07 8.52
CA SER A 185 -0.67 -21.52 8.54
C SER A 185 0.48 -22.28 7.86
N ASN A 186 1.38 -21.60 7.16
CA ASN A 186 2.57 -22.20 6.55
C ASN A 186 3.88 -21.89 7.31
N LEU A 187 3.78 -21.34 8.53
CA LEU A 187 4.92 -21.04 9.41
C LEU A 187 5.00 -21.98 10.62
N CYS A 188 4.14 -23.01 10.67
CA CYS A 188 4.22 -24.11 11.67
C CYS A 188 4.61 -25.42 11.01
#